data_e1132cdde77f05b7ad9800414914ed36
#
_entry.id   e1132cdde77f05b7ad9800414914ed36
#
_cell.length_a   1.000
_cell.length_b   1.000
_cell.length_c   1.000
_cell.angle_alpha   90.00
_cell.angle_beta   90.00
_cell.angle_gamma   90.00
#
_symmetry.space_group_name_H-M   'P 1'
#
loop_
_entity.id
_entity.type
_entity.pdbx_description
1 polymer ?
#
loop_
_entity_poly.entity_id
_entity_poly.type
_entity_poly.pdbx_seq_one_letter_code
_entity_poly.pdbx_strand_id
1 'polypeptide(L)'
;MTDTIKNFPNRLHRMTQVFYREVPSQVAARRFVDSLVNLLFPVRDRRGMSLKEMDLRWENLQQDFLHIITPLCSGMDCCCERLTARFFAEIPLIYAGLMKDANLYKSCDPAAYCTEEVILCYPGFYAVMVYRLSHVMHRLDIPVLPRVVSEYAHLSLIHIS
;
A
#
# COMPACT_ATOMS: atom_id res chain seq x y z
N MET A 1 37.96 -6.08 -26.41
CA MET A 1 36.71 -6.58 -25.79
C MET A 1 36.73 -6.56 -24.28
N THR A 2 37.86 -6.64 -23.62
CA THR A 2 38.00 -6.76 -22.13
C THR A 2 37.81 -5.44 -21.36
N ASP A 3 38.15 -4.28 -21.95
CA ASP A 3 38.10 -2.98 -21.26
C ASP A 3 36.67 -2.43 -21.16
N THR A 4 35.81 -2.71 -22.14
CA THR A 4 34.40 -2.29 -22.14
C THR A 4 33.61 -3.00 -21.06
N ILE A 5 33.92 -4.27 -20.77
CA ILE A 5 33.24 -5.06 -19.74
C ILE A 5 33.70 -4.62 -18.35
N LYS A 6 35.00 -4.35 -18.16
CA LYS A 6 35.54 -3.88 -16.86
C LYS A 6 35.00 -2.50 -16.43
N ASN A 7 34.69 -1.65 -17.40
CA ASN A 7 34.21 -0.29 -17.12
C ASN A 7 32.67 -0.20 -17.08
N PHE A 8 31.97 -1.29 -17.42
CA PHE A 8 30.50 -1.32 -17.44
C PHE A 8 29.87 -1.06 -16.06
N PRO A 9 30.34 -1.61 -14.92
CA PRO A 9 29.77 -1.31 -13.60
C PRO A 9 29.81 0.18 -13.24
N ASN A 10 30.91 0.87 -13.53
CA ASN A 10 31.04 2.31 -13.29
C ASN A 10 30.09 3.14 -14.18
N ARG A 11 29.90 2.72 -15.43
CA ARG A 11 28.99 3.34 -16.36
C ARG A 11 27.53 3.07 -15.94
N LEU A 12 27.23 1.84 -15.56
CA LEU A 12 25.93 1.43 -15.05
C LEU A 12 25.55 2.20 -13.79
N HIS A 13 26.49 2.33 -12.83
CA HIS A 13 26.28 3.10 -11.62
C HIS A 13 25.87 4.55 -11.91
N ARG A 14 26.55 5.24 -12.84
CA ARG A 14 26.16 6.61 -13.24
C ARG A 14 24.79 6.67 -13.92
N MET A 15 24.50 5.68 -14.77
CA MET A 15 23.20 5.63 -15.48
C MET A 15 22.05 5.33 -14.54
N THR A 16 22.25 4.46 -13.55
CA THR A 16 21.20 4.05 -12.60
C THR A 16 20.89 5.13 -11.57
N GLN A 17 21.80 6.07 -11.30
CA GLN A 17 21.53 7.20 -10.40
C GLN A 17 20.32 8.06 -10.86
N VAL A 18 20.02 8.06 -12.15
CA VAL A 18 18.87 8.79 -12.72
C VAL A 18 17.56 8.09 -12.42
N PHE A 19 17.54 6.75 -12.35
CA PHE A 19 16.32 5.96 -12.17
C PHE A 19 15.73 6.01 -10.75
N TYR A 20 16.52 6.39 -9.75
CA TYR A 20 16.10 6.32 -8.34
C TYR A 20 15.37 7.57 -7.84
N ARG A 21 15.29 8.63 -8.63
CA ARG A 21 14.81 9.94 -8.15
C ARG A 21 13.30 10.14 -8.23
N GLU A 22 12.60 9.40 -9.08
CA GLU A 22 11.20 9.67 -9.41
C GLU A 22 10.28 8.45 -9.27
N VAL A 23 10.77 7.35 -8.73
CA VAL A 23 9.99 6.11 -8.60
C VAL A 23 9.92 5.71 -7.13
N PRO A 24 8.74 5.38 -6.59
CA PRO A 24 8.63 4.95 -5.20
C PRO A 24 9.31 3.60 -5.01
N SER A 25 9.94 3.40 -3.86
CA SER A 25 10.44 2.09 -3.49
C SER A 25 9.27 1.10 -3.40
N GLN A 26 9.29 0.05 -4.25
CA GLN A 26 8.30 -1.02 -4.19
C GLN A 26 8.23 -1.67 -2.81
N VAL A 27 9.38 -1.83 -2.15
CA VAL A 27 9.47 -2.39 -0.80
C VAL A 27 8.80 -1.48 0.22
N ALA A 28 9.02 -0.16 0.12
CA ALA A 28 8.36 0.81 1.02
C ALA A 28 6.85 0.86 0.78
N ALA A 29 6.41 0.88 -0.48
CA ALA A 29 4.99 0.87 -0.83
C ALA A 29 4.28 -0.40 -0.31
N ARG A 30 4.88 -1.56 -0.50
CA ARG A 30 4.40 -2.84 0.04
C ARG A 30 4.25 -2.81 1.56
N ARG A 31 5.35 -2.44 2.23
CA ARG A 31 5.39 -2.36 3.70
C ARG A 31 4.33 -1.41 4.23
N PHE A 32 4.13 -0.27 3.58
CA PHE A 32 3.08 0.68 3.92
C PHE A 32 1.69 0.05 3.82
N VAL A 33 1.36 -0.59 2.69
CA VAL A 33 0.06 -1.25 2.50
C VAL A 33 -0.16 -2.34 3.54
N ASP A 34 0.82 -3.22 3.77
CA ASP A 34 0.71 -4.29 4.75
C ASP A 34 0.53 -3.76 6.18
N SER A 35 1.24 -2.69 6.53
CA SER A 35 1.14 -2.05 7.84
C SER A 35 -0.23 -1.39 8.04
N LEU A 36 -0.75 -0.71 7.00
CA LEU A 36 -2.08 -0.11 7.02
C LEU A 36 -3.17 -1.18 7.14
N VAL A 37 -3.08 -2.25 6.36
CA VAL A 37 -4.00 -3.39 6.41
C VAL A 37 -4.00 -4.04 7.80
N ASN A 38 -2.83 -4.26 8.38
CA ASN A 38 -2.71 -4.85 9.71
C ASN A 38 -3.23 -3.92 10.83
N LEU A 39 -3.18 -2.60 10.64
CA LEU A 39 -3.78 -1.65 11.57
C LEU A 39 -5.31 -1.64 11.46
N LEU A 40 -5.84 -1.66 10.23
CA LEU A 40 -7.30 -1.65 9.98
C LEU A 40 -7.95 -2.97 10.39
N PHE A 41 -7.26 -4.09 10.19
CA PHE A 41 -7.75 -5.43 10.43
C PHE A 41 -6.73 -6.26 11.23
N PRO A 42 -6.62 -6.07 12.56
CA PRO A 42 -5.64 -6.75 13.39
C PRO A 42 -6.02 -8.22 13.68
N VAL A 43 -6.50 -8.93 12.65
CA VAL A 43 -6.97 -10.33 12.78
C VAL A 43 -5.81 -11.30 12.96
N ARG A 44 -4.61 -10.91 12.50
CA ARG A 44 -3.38 -11.73 12.59
C ARG A 44 -2.68 -11.60 13.94
N ASP A 45 -2.86 -10.49 14.61
CA ASP A 45 -2.28 -10.24 15.93
C ASP A 45 -3.37 -10.35 17.00
N ARG A 46 -3.41 -11.49 17.69
CA ARG A 46 -4.39 -11.76 18.76
C ARG A 46 -4.18 -10.90 20.02
N ARG A 47 -3.10 -10.13 20.07
CA ARG A 47 -2.86 -9.19 21.16
C ARG A 47 -3.65 -7.92 20.90
N GLY A 48 -4.54 -7.59 21.81
CA GLY A 48 -5.25 -6.30 21.76
C GLY A 48 -4.23 -5.15 21.72
N MET A 49 -4.48 -4.17 20.87
CA MET A 49 -3.68 -2.95 20.76
C MET A 49 -4.26 -1.89 21.68
N SER A 50 -3.41 -1.23 22.47
CA SER A 50 -3.84 -0.07 23.26
C SER A 50 -4.11 1.14 22.34
N LEU A 51 -4.94 2.08 22.81
CA LEU A 51 -5.22 3.30 22.05
C LEU A 51 -3.93 4.07 21.72
N LYS A 52 -3.00 4.17 22.68
CA LYS A 52 -1.70 4.83 22.47
C LYS A 52 -0.87 4.17 21.37
N GLU A 53 -0.87 2.84 21.30
CA GLU A 53 -0.17 2.11 20.25
C GLU A 53 -0.85 2.31 18.89
N MET A 54 -2.18 2.38 18.85
CA MET A 54 -2.94 2.65 17.63
C MET A 54 -2.65 4.05 17.11
N ASP A 55 -2.67 5.07 17.98
CA ASP A 55 -2.34 6.45 17.61
C ASP A 55 -0.91 6.55 17.08
N LEU A 56 0.06 5.95 17.76
CA LEU A 56 1.46 5.96 17.30
C LEU A 56 1.63 5.27 15.94
N ARG A 57 0.98 4.12 15.73
CA ARG A 57 1.03 3.42 14.44
C ARG A 57 0.37 4.24 13.33
N TRP A 58 -0.73 4.93 13.65
CA TRP A 58 -1.41 5.82 12.72
C TRP A 58 -0.52 6.99 12.29
N GLU A 59 0.15 7.65 13.24
CA GLU A 59 1.10 8.72 12.97
C GLU A 59 2.29 8.23 12.13
N ASN A 60 2.86 7.06 12.48
CA ASN A 60 3.96 6.46 11.71
C ASN A 60 3.54 6.15 10.27
N LEU A 61 2.33 5.65 10.05
CA LEU A 61 1.80 5.40 8.70
C LEU A 61 1.66 6.69 7.88
N GLN A 62 1.27 7.80 8.51
CA GLN A 62 1.21 9.10 7.83
C GLN A 62 2.61 9.56 7.41
N GLN A 63 3.61 9.39 8.28
CA GLN A 63 5.00 9.71 7.96
C GLN A 63 5.58 8.80 6.87
N ASP A 64 5.33 7.50 6.92
CA ASP A 64 5.75 6.54 5.90
C ASP A 64 5.15 6.90 4.54
N PHE A 65 3.85 7.22 4.49
CA PHE A 65 3.19 7.63 3.26
C PHE A 65 3.78 8.94 2.70
N LEU A 66 3.99 9.93 3.57
CA LEU A 66 4.61 11.19 3.20
C LEU A 66 6.02 10.96 2.59
N HIS A 67 6.84 10.13 3.22
CA HIS A 67 8.16 9.77 2.71
C HIS A 67 8.10 9.08 1.34
N ILE A 68 7.10 8.21 1.11
CA ILE A 68 6.92 7.52 -0.16
C ILE A 68 6.54 8.48 -1.28
N ILE A 69 5.66 9.46 -1.01
CA ILE A 69 5.15 10.36 -2.06
C ILE A 69 6.05 11.58 -2.29
N THR A 70 6.86 12.00 -1.33
CA THR A 70 7.72 13.20 -1.44
C THR A 70 8.60 13.19 -2.70
N PRO A 71 9.34 12.12 -3.04
CA PRO A 71 10.14 12.11 -4.26
C PRO A 71 9.30 12.14 -5.55
N LEU A 72 8.03 11.70 -5.49
CA LEU A 72 7.13 11.65 -6.64
C LEU A 72 6.50 13.01 -6.96
N CYS A 73 6.45 13.89 -5.98
CA CYS A 73 5.84 15.23 -6.10
C CYS A 73 6.86 16.30 -6.50
N SER A 74 8.10 15.93 -6.79
CA SER A 74 9.15 16.83 -7.26
C SER A 74 8.73 17.47 -8.59
N GLY A 75 8.34 18.74 -8.58
CA GLY A 75 7.85 19.47 -9.76
C GLY A 75 6.32 19.59 -9.86
N MET A 76 5.58 19.10 -8.89
CA MET A 76 4.13 19.35 -8.79
C MET A 76 3.88 20.54 -7.85
N ASP A 77 2.92 21.41 -8.22
CA ASP A 77 2.43 22.52 -7.36
C ASP A 77 1.56 22.00 -6.18
N CYS A 78 1.87 20.83 -5.64
CA CYS A 78 1.09 20.26 -4.55
C CYS A 78 1.96 20.01 -3.31
N CYS A 79 1.39 20.35 -2.15
CA CYS A 79 1.98 20.06 -0.86
C CYS A 79 1.75 18.58 -0.52
N CYS A 80 2.83 17.80 -0.35
CA CYS A 80 2.76 16.37 -0.03
C CYS A 80 2.04 16.12 1.30
N GLU A 81 2.17 17.01 2.27
CA GLU A 81 1.44 16.95 3.53
C GLU A 81 -0.08 17.04 3.31
N ARG A 82 -0.53 17.89 2.41
CA ARG A 82 -1.93 18.02 2.04
C ARG A 82 -2.45 16.76 1.34
N LEU A 83 -1.66 16.15 0.46
CA LEU A 83 -2.00 14.87 -0.18
C LEU A 83 -2.10 13.76 0.85
N THR A 84 -1.15 13.69 1.77
CA THR A 84 -1.16 12.74 2.90
C THR A 84 -2.43 12.90 3.72
N ALA A 85 -2.74 14.11 4.16
CA ALA A 85 -3.94 14.39 4.95
C ALA A 85 -5.23 13.98 4.19
N ARG A 86 -5.33 14.30 2.90
CA ARG A 86 -6.46 13.91 2.06
C ARG A 86 -6.59 12.39 1.89
N PHE A 87 -5.47 11.69 1.70
CA PHE A 87 -5.48 10.23 1.61
C PHE A 87 -6.00 9.60 2.92
N PHE A 88 -5.46 10.03 4.06
CA PHE A 88 -5.86 9.49 5.36
C PHE A 88 -7.29 9.87 5.76
N ALA A 89 -7.82 10.99 5.29
CA ALA A 89 -9.21 11.37 5.48
C ALA A 89 -10.21 10.41 4.79
N GLU A 90 -9.79 9.71 3.73
CA GLU A 90 -10.62 8.71 3.02
C GLU A 90 -10.62 7.34 3.70
N ILE A 91 -9.64 7.03 4.57
CA ILE A 91 -9.48 5.70 5.18
C ILE A 91 -10.73 5.26 5.98
N PRO A 92 -11.39 6.10 6.78
CA PRO A 92 -12.61 5.68 7.48
C PRO A 92 -13.72 5.22 6.54
N LEU A 93 -13.85 5.87 5.38
CA LEU A 93 -14.86 5.52 4.37
C LEU A 93 -14.51 4.21 3.67
N ILE A 94 -13.22 4.01 3.35
CA ILE A 94 -12.70 2.74 2.81
C ILE A 94 -12.96 1.61 3.81
N TYR A 95 -12.64 1.80 5.08
CA TYR A 95 -12.85 0.81 6.14
C TYR A 95 -14.32 0.41 6.25
N ALA A 96 -15.23 1.40 6.31
CA ALA A 96 -16.66 1.13 6.38
C ALA A 96 -17.18 0.34 5.16
N GLY A 97 -16.64 0.65 3.96
CA GLY A 97 -16.95 -0.10 2.73
C GLY A 97 -16.43 -1.53 2.78
N LEU A 98 -15.19 -1.73 3.25
CA LEU A 98 -14.57 -3.05 3.37
C LEU A 98 -15.30 -3.94 4.38
N MET A 99 -15.77 -3.38 5.49
CA MET A 99 -16.59 -4.14 6.46
C MET A 99 -17.91 -4.61 5.85
N LYS A 100 -18.54 -3.79 4.99
CA LYS A 100 -19.73 -4.20 4.24
C LYS A 100 -19.40 -5.33 3.25
N ASP A 101 -18.29 -5.22 2.53
CA ASP A 101 -17.85 -6.25 1.59
C ASP A 101 -17.54 -7.57 2.32
N ALA A 102 -16.82 -7.54 3.43
CA ALA A 102 -16.49 -8.73 4.21
C ALA A 102 -17.76 -9.45 4.73
N ASN A 103 -18.74 -8.68 5.23
CA ASN A 103 -20.03 -9.23 5.65
C ASN A 103 -20.84 -9.80 4.49
N LEU A 104 -20.76 -9.18 3.31
CA LEU A 104 -21.41 -9.68 2.10
C LEU A 104 -20.78 -11.00 1.65
N TYR A 105 -19.45 -11.09 1.59
CA TYR A 105 -18.75 -12.36 1.30
C TYR A 105 -19.21 -13.46 2.24
N LYS A 106 -19.20 -13.20 3.56
CA LYS A 106 -19.68 -14.17 4.55
C LYS A 106 -21.12 -14.62 4.29
N SER A 107 -22.00 -13.70 3.89
CA SER A 107 -23.42 -14.02 3.68
C SER A 107 -23.68 -14.80 2.38
N CYS A 108 -22.81 -14.62 1.39
CA CYS A 108 -22.96 -15.26 0.06
C CYS A 108 -22.20 -16.58 -0.08
N ASP A 109 -21.17 -16.79 0.74
CA ASP A 109 -20.36 -18.01 0.69
C ASP A 109 -20.70 -18.95 1.86
N PRO A 110 -21.37 -20.09 1.59
CA PRO A 110 -21.70 -21.06 2.63
C PRO A 110 -20.47 -21.66 3.34
N ALA A 111 -19.28 -21.61 2.71
CA ALA A 111 -18.04 -22.10 3.29
C ALA A 111 -17.41 -21.13 4.28
N ALA A 112 -17.79 -19.84 4.26
CA ALA A 112 -17.26 -18.84 5.14
C ALA A 112 -17.80 -18.99 6.57
N TYR A 113 -16.94 -19.34 7.50
CA TYR A 113 -17.31 -19.54 8.91
C TYR A 113 -17.63 -18.21 9.61
N CYS A 114 -16.77 -17.20 9.43
CA CYS A 114 -16.93 -15.87 10.06
C CYS A 114 -16.35 -14.74 9.17
N THR A 115 -16.68 -13.50 9.50
CA THR A 115 -16.19 -12.31 8.79
C THR A 115 -14.67 -12.17 8.89
N GLU A 116 -14.10 -12.54 10.05
CA GLU A 116 -12.66 -12.51 10.30
C GLU A 116 -11.90 -13.49 9.39
N GLU A 117 -12.49 -14.64 9.09
CA GLU A 117 -11.93 -15.59 8.12
C GLU A 117 -11.90 -15.00 6.71
N VAL A 118 -12.95 -14.32 6.29
CA VAL A 118 -12.98 -13.62 4.99
C VAL A 118 -11.84 -12.60 4.92
N ILE A 119 -11.67 -11.79 5.96
CA ILE A 119 -10.63 -10.76 6.04
C ILE A 119 -9.23 -11.40 6.00
N LEU A 120 -9.04 -12.55 6.66
CA LEU A 120 -7.76 -13.22 6.82
C LEU A 120 -7.35 -14.07 5.62
N CYS A 121 -8.32 -14.79 5.04
CA CYS A 121 -8.05 -15.92 4.14
C CYS A 121 -8.53 -15.70 2.71
N TYR A 122 -9.41 -14.73 2.43
CA TYR A 122 -9.99 -14.55 1.11
C TYR A 122 -9.13 -13.62 0.24
N PRO A 123 -8.47 -14.15 -0.80
CA PRO A 123 -7.61 -13.33 -1.66
C PRO A 123 -8.38 -12.22 -2.38
N GLY A 124 -9.64 -12.51 -2.77
CA GLY A 124 -10.52 -11.53 -3.41
C GLY A 124 -10.81 -10.33 -2.51
N PHE A 125 -10.99 -10.55 -1.20
CA PHE A 125 -11.17 -9.47 -0.24
C PHE A 125 -9.91 -8.59 -0.14
N TYR A 126 -8.73 -9.21 -0.06
CA TYR A 126 -7.47 -8.49 -0.05
C TYR A 126 -7.28 -7.66 -1.32
N ALA A 127 -7.59 -8.22 -2.49
CA ALA A 127 -7.50 -7.50 -3.76
C ALA A 127 -8.42 -6.27 -3.82
N VAL A 128 -9.67 -6.40 -3.34
CA VAL A 128 -10.62 -5.28 -3.27
C VAL A 128 -10.10 -4.18 -2.33
N MET A 129 -9.53 -4.57 -1.20
CA MET A 129 -8.94 -3.62 -0.24
C MET A 129 -7.80 -2.83 -0.86
N VAL A 130 -6.83 -3.49 -1.47
CA VAL A 130 -5.68 -2.85 -2.13
C VAL A 130 -6.15 -1.99 -3.31
N TYR A 131 -7.13 -2.46 -4.08
CA TYR A 131 -7.73 -1.69 -5.15
C TYR A 131 -8.34 -0.36 -4.65
N ARG A 132 -9.11 -0.39 -3.56
CA ARG A 132 -9.72 0.84 -3.00
C ARG A 132 -8.66 1.83 -2.53
N LEU A 133 -7.59 1.37 -1.87
CA LEU A 133 -6.46 2.22 -1.48
C LEU A 133 -5.78 2.85 -2.70
N SER A 134 -5.47 2.02 -3.71
CA SER A 134 -4.87 2.47 -4.97
C SER A 134 -5.76 3.46 -5.71
N HIS A 135 -7.07 3.24 -5.72
CA HIS A 135 -8.04 4.12 -6.38
C HIS A 135 -8.08 5.52 -5.75
N VAL A 136 -7.99 5.62 -4.41
CA VAL A 136 -7.89 6.93 -3.74
C VAL A 136 -6.58 7.62 -4.09
N MET A 137 -5.45 6.90 -4.09
CA MET A 137 -4.17 7.47 -4.53
C MET A 137 -4.24 8.01 -5.97
N HIS A 138 -4.93 7.29 -6.86
CA HIS A 138 -5.16 7.72 -8.25
C HIS A 138 -6.05 8.98 -8.33
N ARG A 139 -7.15 9.04 -7.57
CA ARG A 139 -8.02 10.23 -7.50
C ARG A 139 -7.31 11.49 -6.93
N LEU A 140 -6.26 11.28 -6.17
CA LEU A 140 -5.40 12.34 -5.64
C LEU A 140 -4.28 12.73 -6.60
N ASP A 141 -4.27 12.17 -7.82
CA ASP A 141 -3.26 12.40 -8.86
C ASP A 141 -1.82 12.09 -8.40
N ILE A 142 -1.66 11.12 -7.47
CA ILE A 142 -0.33 10.68 -7.04
C ILE A 142 0.28 9.85 -8.19
N PRO A 143 1.44 10.28 -8.75
CA PRO A 143 2.02 9.58 -9.89
C PRO A 143 2.62 8.23 -9.48
N VAL A 144 2.57 7.25 -10.35
CA VAL A 144 3.22 5.93 -10.28
C VAL A 144 2.73 5.04 -9.12
N LEU A 145 2.62 5.56 -7.90
CA LEU A 145 2.29 4.80 -6.68
C LEU A 145 1.01 3.96 -6.79
N PRO A 146 -0.10 4.45 -7.38
CA PRO A 146 -1.30 3.63 -7.55
C PRO A 146 -1.04 2.34 -8.34
N ARG A 147 -0.20 2.41 -9.38
CA ARG A 147 0.15 1.24 -10.20
C ARG A 147 1.03 0.26 -9.44
N VAL A 148 2.02 0.77 -8.68
CA VAL A 148 2.89 -0.05 -7.85
C VAL A 148 2.08 -0.82 -6.80
N VAL A 149 1.11 -0.15 -6.17
CA VAL A 149 0.22 -0.76 -5.17
C VAL A 149 -0.72 -1.78 -5.80
N SER A 150 -1.31 -1.49 -6.97
CA SER A 150 -2.19 -2.42 -7.68
C SER A 150 -1.44 -3.68 -8.15
N GLU A 151 -0.20 -3.55 -8.62
CA GLU A 151 0.64 -4.67 -9.03
C GLU A 151 0.95 -5.59 -7.85
N TYR A 152 1.15 -5.02 -6.66
CA TYR A 152 1.34 -5.81 -5.45
C TYR A 152 0.10 -6.69 -5.14
N ALA A 153 -1.12 -6.17 -5.29
CA ALA A 153 -2.33 -6.97 -5.14
C ALA A 153 -2.38 -8.13 -6.12
N HIS A 154 -2.04 -7.88 -7.38
CA HIS A 154 -2.01 -8.90 -8.43
C HIS A 154 -1.02 -10.02 -8.11
N LEU A 155 0.20 -9.69 -7.71
CA LEU A 155 1.20 -10.68 -7.30
C LEU A 155 0.73 -11.51 -6.09
N SER A 156 0.05 -10.89 -5.13
CA SER A 156 -0.48 -11.59 -3.96
C SER A 156 -1.57 -12.61 -4.32
N LEU A 157 -2.34 -12.36 -5.39
CA LEU A 157 -3.34 -13.30 -5.89
C LEU A 157 -2.72 -14.51 -6.60
N ILE A 158 -1.60 -14.32 -7.31
CA ILE A 158 -0.92 -15.38 -8.07
C ILE A 158 -0.20 -16.37 -7.13
N HIS A 159 0.34 -15.90 -6.01
CA HIS A 159 1.10 -16.74 -5.08
C HIS A 159 0.24 -17.64 -4.18
N ILE A 160 -1.08 -17.61 -4.32
CA ILE A 160 -2.04 -18.45 -3.54
C ILE A 160 -2.46 -19.69 -4.30
N SER A 161 -2.00 -19.86 -5.55
CA SER A 161 -2.23 -21.08 -6.36
C SER A 161 -1.17 -22.13 -6.16
#